data_85dbe56e352135dc1eba9f61e428efbf
#
_entry.id   85dbe56e352135dc1eba9f61e428efbf
#
_cell.length_a   1.000
_cell.length_b   1.000
_cell.length_c   1.000
_cell.angle_alpha   90.00
_cell.angle_beta   90.00
_cell.angle_gamma   90.00
#
_symmetry.space_group_name_H-M   'P 1'
#
loop_
_entity.id
_entity.type
_entity.pdbx_description
1 polymer ?
#
loop_
_entity_poly.entity_id
_entity_poly.type
_entity_poly.pdbx_seq_one_letter_code
_entity_poly.pdbx_strand_id
1 'polypeptide(L)'
;MQYTIPDYYKEFTCIADKCEDTCCAGWKIVIDKKSLNKYKHVKGKFRFTMLKSVDWIRGIFRQDKEKRCAFLNDCNLCEMYANLGEKSLCKTCRLYPRHVEEFEDVREITLSVSCPEVARILMEKKEPVRFLTYEKEGEEEYEEFDPFLYSMLVDARDAMLGILQDREHSLKIRVGLILGMAHDLQGRFNREQLFSCEEVIERYQTKSARKFVRKLWKEEKLSVQERWEMAHKMFRELYELELLREDWDMLLMESEELLYSHGADAYKGISSDFKRWAKEESNIQIQAEQLLVYFIFTYFCGAVYDGRIYAKVQMAVISTFHIYELWKARWIKNEGELTPEEIVELVYRYSREIEHSDKNLERMEKMMLRDRLPWYRR
;
A
#
# COMPACT_ATOMS: atom_id res chain seq x y z
N MET A 1 -5.73 7.74 -25.16
CA MET A 1 -5.40 7.60 -23.72
C MET A 1 -4.57 6.36 -23.52
N GLN A 2 -3.45 6.50 -22.85
CA GLN A 2 -2.51 5.43 -22.53
C GLN A 2 -2.90 4.78 -21.18
N TYR A 3 -2.95 3.46 -21.14
CA TYR A 3 -3.25 2.70 -19.94
C TYR A 3 -2.01 1.92 -19.50
N THR A 4 -1.66 1.97 -18.21
CA THR A 4 -0.59 1.15 -17.62
C THR A 4 -1.15 0.28 -16.51
N ILE A 5 -0.86 -1.02 -16.56
CA ILE A 5 -1.31 -2.02 -15.59
C ILE A 5 -0.15 -2.94 -15.18
N PRO A 6 -0.12 -3.50 -13.95
CA PRO A 6 0.83 -4.55 -13.62
C PRO A 6 0.53 -5.84 -14.40
N ASP A 7 1.53 -6.66 -14.66
CA ASP A 7 1.43 -7.89 -15.45
C ASP A 7 0.46 -8.92 -14.83
N TYR A 8 0.33 -8.93 -13.50
CA TYR A 8 -0.61 -9.77 -12.78
C TYR A 8 -2.07 -9.26 -12.77
N TYR A 9 -2.35 -8.10 -13.37
CA TYR A 9 -3.69 -7.50 -13.38
C TYR A 9 -4.78 -8.43 -13.90
N LYS A 10 -4.48 -9.23 -14.93
CA LYS A 10 -5.43 -10.15 -15.56
C LYS A 10 -5.62 -11.45 -14.78
N GLU A 11 -4.79 -11.73 -13.80
CA GLU A 11 -4.90 -12.91 -12.94
C GLU A 11 -6.00 -12.74 -11.89
N PHE A 12 -6.36 -11.48 -11.59
CA PHE A 12 -7.39 -11.21 -10.60
C PHE A 12 -8.78 -11.56 -11.09
N THR A 13 -9.44 -12.42 -10.31
CA THR A 13 -10.89 -12.70 -10.39
C THR A 13 -11.46 -12.72 -8.98
N CYS A 14 -12.57 -11.98 -8.77
CA CYS A 14 -13.22 -11.95 -7.45
C CYS A 14 -13.75 -13.36 -7.08
N ILE A 15 -13.34 -13.86 -5.92
CA ILE A 15 -13.71 -15.18 -5.40
C ILE A 15 -15.03 -15.19 -4.61
N ALA A 16 -15.71 -14.04 -4.55
CA ALA A 16 -17.05 -13.84 -3.99
C ALA A 16 -17.23 -14.42 -2.58
N ASP A 17 -18.11 -15.43 -2.42
CA ASP A 17 -18.44 -16.09 -1.16
C ASP A 17 -17.28 -16.89 -0.55
N LYS A 18 -16.27 -17.23 -1.33
CA LYS A 18 -15.06 -17.90 -0.85
C LYS A 18 -14.03 -16.95 -0.24
N CYS A 19 -14.30 -15.65 -0.27
CA CYS A 19 -13.38 -14.66 0.27
C CYS A 19 -13.40 -14.69 1.80
N GLU A 20 -12.26 -14.88 2.41
CA GLU A 20 -12.07 -14.93 3.87
C GLU A 20 -12.42 -13.61 4.53
N ASP A 21 -12.27 -12.49 3.81
CA ASP A 21 -12.61 -11.17 4.32
C ASP A 21 -13.24 -10.30 3.21
N THR A 22 -14.56 -10.17 3.25
CA THR A 22 -15.33 -9.48 2.20
C THR A 22 -15.05 -7.98 2.15
N CYS A 23 -14.91 -7.43 0.95
CA CYS A 23 -14.83 -5.98 0.73
C CYS A 23 -16.15 -5.23 1.04
N CYS A 24 -17.23 -5.93 1.31
CA CYS A 24 -18.52 -5.36 1.72
C CYS A 24 -18.64 -5.14 3.23
N ALA A 25 -17.52 -5.20 3.98
CA ALA A 25 -17.47 -4.96 5.42
C ALA A 25 -16.27 -4.11 5.81
N GLY A 26 -16.35 -3.47 6.98
CA GLY A 26 -15.24 -2.77 7.62
C GLY A 26 -15.07 -1.30 7.23
N TRP A 27 -15.58 -0.83 6.12
CA TRP A 27 -15.44 0.56 5.64
C TRP A 27 -16.72 1.11 5.02
N LYS A 28 -16.83 2.44 4.95
CA LYS A 28 -18.01 3.13 4.40
C LYS A 28 -17.92 3.20 2.88
N ILE A 29 -18.82 2.48 2.21
CA ILE A 29 -18.87 2.50 0.74
C ILE A 29 -19.62 3.74 0.27
N VAL A 30 -18.89 4.68 -0.34
CA VAL A 30 -19.43 5.90 -0.93
C VAL A 30 -20.07 5.58 -2.29
N ILE A 31 -21.27 6.15 -2.50
CA ILE A 31 -22.06 5.98 -3.72
C ILE A 31 -21.92 7.23 -4.58
N ASP A 32 -21.47 7.07 -5.81
CA ASP A 32 -21.39 8.18 -6.78
C ASP A 32 -22.75 8.77 -7.12
N LYS A 33 -22.79 10.05 -7.50
CA LYS A 33 -24.02 10.81 -7.80
C LYS A 33 -24.90 10.14 -8.86
N LYS A 34 -24.28 9.54 -9.89
CA LYS A 34 -24.99 8.84 -10.98
C LYS A 34 -25.70 7.59 -10.45
N SER A 35 -25.01 6.81 -9.64
CA SER A 35 -25.57 5.62 -9.00
C SER A 35 -26.67 5.98 -7.98
N LEU A 36 -26.46 7.02 -7.15
CA LEU A 36 -27.51 7.51 -6.23
C LEU A 36 -28.79 7.89 -6.97
N ASN A 37 -28.67 8.60 -8.08
CA ASN A 37 -29.84 8.95 -8.90
C ASN A 37 -30.52 7.71 -9.48
N LYS A 38 -29.75 6.74 -9.96
CA LYS A 38 -30.26 5.46 -10.45
C LYS A 38 -31.03 4.68 -9.37
N TYR A 39 -30.52 4.66 -8.14
CA TYR A 39 -31.10 3.92 -7.03
C TYR A 39 -32.46 4.49 -6.60
N LYS A 40 -32.69 5.80 -6.72
CA LYS A 40 -34.00 6.42 -6.48
C LYS A 40 -35.12 5.88 -7.41
N HIS A 41 -34.73 5.41 -8.60
CA HIS A 41 -35.64 4.97 -9.63
C HIS A 41 -35.76 3.45 -9.76
N VAL A 42 -35.16 2.67 -8.85
CA VAL A 42 -35.32 1.21 -8.80
C VAL A 42 -36.78 0.84 -8.60
N LYS A 43 -37.29 -0.08 -9.43
CA LYS A 43 -38.70 -0.56 -9.41
C LYS A 43 -38.77 -2.00 -8.91
N GLY A 44 -39.99 -2.46 -8.65
CA GLY A 44 -40.25 -3.86 -8.24
C GLY A 44 -39.94 -4.13 -6.76
N LYS A 45 -39.86 -5.41 -6.42
CA LYS A 45 -39.75 -5.88 -5.02
C LYS A 45 -38.47 -5.35 -4.34
N PHE A 46 -37.39 -5.18 -5.08
CA PHE A 46 -36.08 -4.73 -4.54
C PHE A 46 -36.02 -3.24 -4.17
N ARG A 47 -37.06 -2.45 -4.59
CA ARG A 47 -37.14 -1.01 -4.27
C ARG A 47 -37.08 -0.74 -2.76
N PHE A 48 -37.84 -1.50 -1.97
CA PHE A 48 -37.90 -1.33 -0.52
C PHE A 48 -36.53 -1.56 0.13
N THR A 49 -35.86 -2.65 -0.26
CA THR A 49 -34.49 -2.96 0.20
C THR A 49 -33.55 -1.83 -0.17
N MET A 50 -33.59 -1.35 -1.41
CA MET A 50 -32.73 -0.22 -1.86
C MET A 50 -32.96 1.03 -1.02
N LEU A 51 -34.21 1.44 -0.79
CA LEU A 51 -34.53 2.66 -0.02
C LEU A 51 -34.10 2.55 1.43
N LYS A 52 -34.17 1.37 2.06
CA LYS A 52 -33.77 1.13 3.44
C LYS A 52 -32.25 1.03 3.59
N SER A 53 -31.55 0.54 2.60
CA SER A 53 -30.12 0.20 2.66
C SER A 53 -29.18 1.35 2.28
N VAL A 54 -29.72 2.49 1.81
CA VAL A 54 -28.94 3.69 1.45
C VAL A 54 -29.14 4.79 2.50
N ASP A 55 -28.07 5.41 2.92
CA ASP A 55 -28.09 6.70 3.60
C ASP A 55 -28.07 7.80 2.52
N TRP A 56 -29.27 8.33 2.22
CA TRP A 56 -29.47 9.29 1.14
C TRP A 56 -28.87 10.67 1.40
N ILE A 57 -28.61 11.00 2.68
CA ILE A 57 -28.03 12.29 3.07
C ILE A 57 -26.53 12.23 2.88
N ARG A 58 -25.91 11.14 3.35
CA ARG A 58 -24.44 10.96 3.27
C ARG A 58 -23.98 10.37 1.95
N GLY A 59 -24.88 9.78 1.16
CA GLY A 59 -24.52 9.11 -0.10
C GLY A 59 -23.70 7.84 0.11
N ILE A 60 -23.99 7.07 1.13
CA ILE A 60 -23.28 5.82 1.46
C ILE A 60 -24.26 4.66 1.63
N PHE A 61 -23.78 3.42 1.49
CA PHE A 61 -24.54 2.26 1.92
C PHE A 61 -24.57 2.19 3.44
N ARG A 62 -25.75 1.86 4.01
CA ARG A 62 -25.88 1.60 5.43
C ARG A 62 -25.15 0.32 5.82
N GLN A 63 -24.72 0.28 7.06
CA GLN A 63 -24.03 -0.87 7.64
C GLN A 63 -24.74 -1.28 8.94
N ASP A 64 -24.61 -2.55 9.29
CA ASP A 64 -25.01 -3.08 10.60
C ASP A 64 -23.96 -2.74 11.70
N LYS A 65 -24.12 -3.32 12.87
CA LYS A 65 -23.21 -3.13 14.02
C LYS A 65 -21.81 -3.70 13.76
N GLU A 66 -21.71 -4.71 12.91
CA GLU A 66 -20.47 -5.37 12.51
C GLU A 66 -19.83 -4.70 11.30
N LYS A 67 -20.31 -3.49 10.94
CA LYS A 67 -19.88 -2.71 9.77
C LYS A 67 -20.07 -3.45 8.44
N ARG A 68 -21.00 -4.43 8.36
CA ARG A 68 -21.34 -5.13 7.12
C ARG A 68 -22.33 -4.30 6.31
N CYS A 69 -22.12 -4.27 4.99
CA CYS A 69 -23.01 -3.58 4.07
C CYS A 69 -24.44 -4.15 4.14
N ALA A 70 -25.47 -3.29 4.14
CA ALA A 70 -26.87 -3.69 4.20
C ALA A 70 -27.35 -4.55 3.00
N PHE A 71 -26.54 -4.71 1.96
CA PHE A 71 -26.79 -5.62 0.84
C PHE A 71 -26.03 -6.94 0.93
N LEU A 72 -25.19 -7.13 1.95
CA LEU A 72 -24.47 -8.38 2.15
C LEU A 72 -25.35 -9.37 2.89
N ASN A 73 -25.63 -10.51 2.29
CA ASN A 73 -26.42 -11.58 2.92
C ASN A 73 -25.56 -12.49 3.80
N ASP A 74 -26.20 -13.46 4.45
CA ASP A 74 -25.54 -14.40 5.37
C ASP A 74 -24.53 -15.33 4.67
N CYS A 75 -24.64 -15.47 3.33
CA CYS A 75 -23.69 -16.23 2.52
C CYS A 75 -22.54 -15.36 1.98
N ASN A 76 -22.33 -14.14 2.50
CA ASN A 76 -21.36 -13.16 2.01
C ASN A 76 -21.51 -12.77 0.52
N LEU A 77 -22.73 -12.87 -0.02
CA LEU A 77 -23.04 -12.44 -1.38
C LEU A 77 -23.84 -11.14 -1.38
N CYS A 78 -23.60 -10.30 -2.40
CA CYS A 78 -24.28 -9.03 -2.55
C CYS A 78 -25.68 -9.21 -3.15
N GLU A 79 -26.74 -8.97 -2.38
CA GLU A 79 -28.12 -9.05 -2.84
C GLU A 79 -28.44 -8.06 -3.98
N MET A 80 -27.81 -6.89 -3.99
CA MET A 80 -27.96 -5.93 -5.08
C MET A 80 -27.42 -6.51 -6.39
N TYR A 81 -26.24 -7.14 -6.35
CA TYR A 81 -25.68 -7.83 -7.51
C TYR A 81 -26.57 -9.00 -7.97
N ALA A 82 -27.00 -9.83 -7.02
CA ALA A 82 -27.84 -11.02 -7.31
C ALA A 82 -29.19 -10.66 -7.93
N ASN A 83 -29.84 -9.57 -7.46
CA ASN A 83 -31.19 -9.21 -7.91
C ASN A 83 -31.21 -8.25 -9.11
N LEU A 84 -30.19 -7.39 -9.28
CA LEU A 84 -30.17 -6.32 -10.28
C LEU A 84 -28.99 -6.41 -11.27
N GLY A 85 -28.10 -7.37 -11.05
CA GLY A 85 -26.90 -7.60 -11.88
C GLY A 85 -25.77 -6.60 -11.66
N GLU A 86 -24.63 -6.88 -12.28
CA GLU A 86 -23.37 -6.11 -12.16
C GLU A 86 -23.54 -4.61 -12.47
N LYS A 87 -24.34 -4.29 -13.49
CA LYS A 87 -24.62 -2.90 -13.89
C LYS A 87 -25.32 -2.08 -12.80
N SER A 88 -25.84 -2.70 -11.74
CA SER A 88 -26.45 -1.99 -10.61
C SER A 88 -25.42 -1.45 -9.62
N LEU A 89 -24.22 -2.00 -9.58
CA LEU A 89 -23.16 -1.60 -8.65
C LEU A 89 -22.77 -0.12 -8.84
N CYS A 90 -22.50 0.60 -7.74
CA CYS A 90 -21.92 1.94 -7.79
C CYS A 90 -20.45 1.91 -8.28
N LYS A 91 -19.88 3.10 -8.59
CA LYS A 91 -18.50 3.21 -9.11
C LYS A 91 -17.52 2.49 -8.17
N THR A 92 -17.59 2.74 -6.87
CA THR A 92 -16.74 2.11 -5.85
C THR A 92 -16.81 0.58 -5.87
N CYS A 93 -18.03 0.00 -5.77
CA CYS A 93 -18.20 -1.46 -5.76
C CYS A 93 -17.77 -2.14 -7.06
N ARG A 94 -17.95 -1.46 -8.19
CA ARG A 94 -17.58 -1.99 -9.52
C ARG A 94 -16.09 -1.94 -9.78
N LEU A 95 -15.42 -0.89 -9.30
CA LEU A 95 -13.98 -0.70 -9.52
C LEU A 95 -13.14 -1.52 -8.55
N TYR A 96 -13.54 -1.62 -7.27
CA TYR A 96 -12.76 -2.35 -6.28
C TYR A 96 -12.40 -3.77 -6.75
N PRO A 97 -11.19 -4.23 -6.59
CA PRO A 97 -10.03 -3.60 -5.92
C PRO A 97 -9.13 -2.72 -6.82
N ARG A 98 -9.65 -2.22 -7.94
CA ARG A 98 -8.89 -1.39 -8.87
C ARG A 98 -8.72 0.01 -8.29
N HIS A 99 -7.48 0.42 -8.14
CA HIS A 99 -7.06 1.79 -7.85
C HIS A 99 -6.67 2.44 -9.18
N VAL A 100 -7.23 3.60 -9.48
CA VAL A 100 -7.08 4.28 -10.77
C VAL A 100 -6.54 5.68 -10.51
N GLU A 101 -5.36 5.98 -11.05
CA GLU A 101 -4.78 7.30 -11.11
C GLU A 101 -4.83 7.81 -12.56
N GLU A 102 -5.19 9.08 -12.73
CA GLU A 102 -5.33 9.71 -14.04
C GLU A 102 -4.45 10.95 -14.11
N PHE A 103 -3.60 10.98 -15.14
CA PHE A 103 -2.65 12.05 -15.41
C PHE A 103 -2.78 12.41 -16.90
N GLU A 104 -3.57 13.44 -17.22
CA GLU A 104 -3.84 13.88 -18.61
C GLU A 104 -4.30 12.71 -19.49
N ASP A 105 -3.52 12.31 -20.47
CA ASP A 105 -3.81 11.20 -21.37
C ASP A 105 -3.33 9.82 -20.87
N VAL A 106 -2.81 9.76 -19.64
CA VAL A 106 -2.32 8.52 -18.98
C VAL A 106 -3.27 8.09 -17.88
N ARG A 107 -3.62 6.81 -17.88
CA ARG A 107 -4.38 6.17 -16.80
C ARG A 107 -3.61 4.96 -16.26
N GLU A 108 -3.22 5.03 -15.02
CA GLU A 108 -2.55 3.95 -14.32
C GLU A 108 -3.55 3.18 -13.45
N ILE A 109 -3.61 1.86 -13.60
CA ILE A 109 -4.56 1.03 -12.87
C ILE A 109 -3.77 -0.05 -12.12
N THR A 110 -3.82 0.01 -10.79
CA THR A 110 -3.31 -1.05 -9.92
C THR A 110 -4.44 -1.87 -9.31
N LEU A 111 -4.08 -2.95 -8.62
CA LEU A 111 -5.01 -3.73 -7.82
C LEU A 111 -4.61 -3.56 -6.36
N SER A 112 -5.51 -3.01 -5.52
CA SER A 112 -5.23 -2.78 -4.10
C SER A 112 -5.05 -4.10 -3.36
N VAL A 113 -3.93 -4.23 -2.66
CA VAL A 113 -3.63 -5.39 -1.81
C VAL A 113 -4.49 -5.43 -0.54
N SER A 114 -5.40 -4.49 -0.35
CA SER A 114 -6.49 -4.58 0.63
C SER A 114 -7.51 -5.68 0.29
N CYS A 115 -7.50 -6.19 -0.93
CA CYS A 115 -8.25 -7.36 -1.34
C CYS A 115 -7.45 -8.64 -1.05
N PRO A 116 -7.97 -9.62 -0.28
CA PRO A 116 -7.26 -10.86 0.02
C PRO A 116 -6.74 -11.58 -1.21
N GLU A 117 -7.53 -11.67 -2.26
CA GLU A 117 -7.12 -12.35 -3.50
C GLU A 117 -6.00 -11.60 -4.24
N VAL A 118 -6.02 -10.26 -4.26
CA VAL A 118 -4.93 -9.47 -4.82
C VAL A 118 -3.66 -9.63 -3.98
N ALA A 119 -3.79 -9.58 -2.66
CA ALA A 119 -2.65 -9.82 -1.76
C ALA A 119 -2.04 -11.21 -1.99
N ARG A 120 -2.88 -12.24 -2.18
CA ARG A 120 -2.43 -13.60 -2.52
C ARG A 120 -1.64 -13.62 -3.83
N ILE A 121 -2.20 -13.09 -4.91
CA ILE A 121 -1.54 -13.01 -6.22
C ILE A 121 -0.17 -12.33 -6.11
N LEU A 122 -0.10 -11.20 -5.41
CA LEU A 122 1.16 -10.46 -5.26
C LEU A 122 2.17 -11.19 -4.36
N MET A 123 1.72 -11.81 -3.25
CA MET A 123 2.61 -12.52 -2.33
C MET A 123 3.12 -13.86 -2.88
N GLU A 124 2.39 -14.50 -3.78
CA GLU A 124 2.81 -15.71 -4.48
C GLU A 124 3.73 -15.42 -5.67
N LYS A 125 3.71 -14.18 -6.19
CA LYS A 125 4.52 -13.79 -7.34
C LYS A 125 6.01 -13.75 -7.01
N LYS A 126 6.78 -14.65 -7.63
CA LYS A 126 8.24 -14.75 -7.45
C LYS A 126 9.02 -13.88 -8.44
N GLU A 127 8.48 -13.70 -9.64
CA GLU A 127 9.12 -12.91 -10.69
C GLU A 127 8.96 -11.41 -10.41
N PRO A 128 9.91 -10.56 -10.86
CA PRO A 128 9.74 -9.12 -10.84
C PRO A 128 8.45 -8.68 -11.52
N VAL A 129 7.76 -7.70 -10.94
CA VAL A 129 6.55 -7.11 -11.53
C VAL A 129 6.94 -6.33 -12.78
N ARG A 130 6.20 -6.54 -13.87
CA ARG A 130 6.29 -5.75 -15.10
C ARG A 130 5.05 -4.89 -15.25
N PHE A 131 5.23 -3.69 -15.76
CA PHE A 131 4.13 -2.79 -16.07
C PHE A 131 3.88 -2.78 -17.57
N LEU A 132 2.65 -3.08 -17.95
CA LEU A 132 2.23 -3.23 -19.36
C LEU A 132 1.44 -2.00 -19.76
N THR A 133 1.87 -1.37 -20.85
CA THR A 133 1.22 -0.18 -21.41
C THR A 133 0.49 -0.52 -22.71
N TYR A 134 -0.72 0.03 -22.87
CA TYR A 134 -1.52 -0.11 -24.10
C TYR A 134 -2.40 1.13 -24.32
N GLU A 135 -2.79 1.37 -25.56
CA GLU A 135 -3.69 2.46 -25.91
C GLU A 135 -5.14 2.00 -25.97
N LYS A 136 -6.05 2.84 -25.49
CA LYS A 136 -7.48 2.65 -25.57
C LYS A 136 -8.19 3.99 -25.59
N GLU A 137 -9.34 4.07 -26.27
CA GLU A 137 -10.22 5.23 -26.18
C GLU A 137 -10.73 5.42 -24.73
N GLY A 138 -10.74 6.66 -24.25
CA GLY A 138 -11.18 7.02 -22.92
C GLY A 138 -11.40 8.52 -22.83
N GLU A 139 -12.20 8.93 -21.85
CA GLU A 139 -12.39 10.34 -21.49
C GLU A 139 -11.35 10.71 -20.44
N GLU A 140 -10.73 11.87 -20.57
CA GLU A 140 -9.78 12.41 -19.60
C GLU A 140 -10.56 13.01 -18.41
N GLU A 141 -10.15 12.63 -17.19
CA GLU A 141 -10.69 13.17 -15.94
C GLU A 141 -9.54 13.30 -14.95
N TYR A 142 -8.84 14.44 -14.92
CA TYR A 142 -7.69 14.67 -14.05
C TYR A 142 -7.70 16.11 -13.47
N GLU A 143 -6.94 16.31 -12.40
CA GLU A 143 -6.67 17.65 -11.86
C GLU A 143 -5.47 18.27 -12.57
N GLU A 144 -5.44 19.61 -12.71
CA GLU A 144 -4.29 20.30 -13.31
C GLU A 144 -3.01 20.02 -12.50
N PHE A 145 -1.92 19.75 -13.22
CA PHE A 145 -0.60 19.52 -12.63
C PHE A 145 0.51 20.05 -13.55
N ASP A 146 1.74 20.13 -13.03
CA ASP A 146 2.92 20.48 -13.82
C ASP A 146 3.41 19.28 -14.65
N PRO A 147 3.31 19.32 -16.00
CA PRO A 147 3.73 18.21 -16.87
C PRO A 147 5.23 17.88 -16.76
N PHE A 148 6.09 18.87 -16.48
CA PHE A 148 7.53 18.66 -16.31
C PHE A 148 7.82 17.92 -15.02
N LEU A 149 7.11 18.29 -13.94
CA LEU A 149 7.19 17.55 -12.68
C LEU A 149 6.71 16.10 -12.86
N TYR A 150 5.59 15.90 -13.55
CA TYR A 150 5.07 14.55 -13.81
C TYR A 150 6.07 13.68 -14.60
N SER A 151 6.64 14.21 -15.70
CA SER A 151 7.64 13.49 -16.48
C SER A 151 8.84 13.08 -15.61
N MET A 152 9.36 13.99 -14.80
CA MET A 152 10.45 13.70 -13.87
C MET A 152 10.08 12.63 -12.84
N LEU A 153 8.85 12.65 -12.31
CA LEU A 153 8.38 11.65 -11.36
C LEU A 153 8.26 10.27 -12.01
N VAL A 154 7.80 10.18 -13.25
CA VAL A 154 7.73 8.91 -13.99
C VAL A 154 9.13 8.32 -14.18
N ASP A 155 10.10 9.13 -14.65
CA ASP A 155 11.49 8.70 -14.83
C ASP A 155 12.12 8.23 -13.51
N ALA A 156 11.89 8.99 -12.43
CA ALA A 156 12.36 8.64 -11.09
C ALA A 156 11.73 7.34 -10.58
N ARG A 157 10.42 7.14 -10.78
CA ARG A 157 9.72 5.92 -10.41
C ARG A 157 10.26 4.71 -11.15
N ASP A 158 10.46 4.81 -12.44
CA ASP A 158 10.98 3.71 -13.25
C ASP A 158 12.39 3.31 -12.82
N ALA A 159 13.25 4.30 -12.51
CA ALA A 159 14.56 4.05 -11.92
C ALA A 159 14.47 3.38 -10.53
N MET A 160 13.54 3.83 -9.66
CA MET A 160 13.32 3.21 -8.35
C MET A 160 12.83 1.77 -8.47
N LEU A 161 11.90 1.49 -9.39
CA LEU A 161 11.41 0.13 -9.64
C LEU A 161 12.53 -0.78 -10.13
N GLY A 162 13.38 -0.29 -11.04
CA GLY A 162 14.56 -1.01 -11.49
C GLY A 162 15.55 -1.31 -10.34
N ILE A 163 15.80 -0.34 -9.46
CA ILE A 163 16.64 -0.52 -8.28
C ILE A 163 16.03 -1.53 -7.30
N LEU A 164 14.72 -1.43 -7.03
CA LEU A 164 14.03 -2.32 -6.11
C LEU A 164 14.03 -3.78 -6.58
N GLN A 165 14.03 -4.02 -7.88
CA GLN A 165 14.00 -5.35 -8.47
C GLN A 165 15.40 -5.89 -8.86
N ASP A 166 16.48 -5.14 -8.59
CA ASP A 166 17.87 -5.57 -8.76
C ASP A 166 18.28 -6.51 -7.60
N ARG A 167 17.93 -7.78 -7.72
CA ARG A 167 18.14 -8.82 -6.70
C ARG A 167 19.62 -9.23 -6.50
N GLU A 168 20.54 -8.72 -7.29
CA GLU A 168 21.98 -8.88 -7.03
C GLU A 168 22.39 -8.17 -5.72
N HIS A 169 21.54 -7.27 -5.22
CA HIS A 169 21.78 -6.48 -4.04
C HIS A 169 20.72 -6.77 -2.96
N SER A 170 21.16 -6.73 -1.69
CA SER A 170 20.22 -6.92 -0.56
C SER A 170 19.15 -5.82 -0.57
N LEU A 171 17.94 -6.16 -0.12
CA LEU A 171 16.81 -5.23 -0.05
C LEU A 171 17.17 -3.97 0.74
N LYS A 172 17.96 -4.10 1.81
CA LYS A 172 18.47 -2.96 2.61
C LYS A 172 19.24 -1.94 1.75
N ILE A 173 20.08 -2.38 0.82
CA ILE A 173 20.84 -1.49 -0.08
C ILE A 173 19.90 -0.84 -1.08
N ARG A 174 18.98 -1.59 -1.65
CA ARG A 174 17.99 -1.10 -2.62
C ARG A 174 17.08 -0.03 -2.01
N VAL A 175 16.58 -0.26 -0.80
CA VAL A 175 15.80 0.72 -0.04
C VAL A 175 16.62 1.98 0.26
N GLY A 176 17.89 1.83 0.67
CA GLY A 176 18.76 3.00 0.90
C GLY A 176 18.99 3.85 -0.36
N LEU A 177 19.07 3.22 -1.54
CA LEU A 177 19.22 3.92 -2.82
C LEU A 177 17.95 4.72 -3.18
N ILE A 178 16.76 4.13 -3.09
CA ILE A 178 15.51 4.84 -3.43
C ILE A 178 15.21 5.97 -2.44
N LEU A 179 15.47 5.77 -1.16
CA LEU A 179 15.33 6.83 -0.15
C LEU A 179 16.30 7.98 -0.42
N GLY A 180 17.56 7.68 -0.76
CA GLY A 180 18.54 8.69 -1.12
C GLY A 180 18.17 9.46 -2.39
N MET A 181 17.72 8.75 -3.42
CA MET A 181 17.23 9.37 -4.65
C MET A 181 16.06 10.32 -4.36
N ALA A 182 15.05 9.86 -3.66
CA ALA A 182 13.87 10.67 -3.34
C ALA A 182 14.20 11.89 -2.48
N HIS A 183 15.12 11.75 -1.50
CA HIS A 183 15.61 12.87 -0.70
C HIS A 183 16.27 13.94 -1.56
N ASP A 184 17.16 13.55 -2.46
CA ASP A 184 17.88 14.49 -3.31
C ASP A 184 16.98 15.14 -4.37
N LEU A 185 16.00 14.37 -4.92
CA LEU A 185 14.96 14.91 -5.80
C LEU A 185 14.08 15.92 -5.08
N GLN A 186 13.64 15.65 -3.85
CA GLN A 186 12.92 16.62 -3.02
C GLN A 186 13.75 17.90 -2.81
N GLY A 187 15.05 17.74 -2.58
CA GLY A 187 15.94 18.89 -2.44
C GLY A 187 16.09 19.72 -3.72
N ARG A 188 16.08 19.10 -4.90
CA ARG A 188 16.08 19.81 -6.19
C ARG A 188 14.73 20.49 -6.45
N PHE A 189 13.63 19.79 -6.22
CA PHE A 189 12.28 20.34 -6.32
C PHE A 189 12.11 21.59 -5.46
N ASN A 190 12.48 21.53 -4.19
CA ASN A 190 12.39 22.66 -3.25
C ASN A 190 13.22 23.89 -3.64
N ARG A 191 14.21 23.71 -4.52
CA ARG A 191 15.06 24.77 -5.08
C ARG A 191 14.66 25.19 -6.50
N GLU A 192 13.51 24.70 -6.99
CA GLU A 192 13.01 24.94 -8.35
C GLU A 192 14.01 24.50 -9.46
N GLN A 193 14.74 23.40 -9.21
CA GLN A 193 15.78 22.88 -10.09
C GLN A 193 15.35 21.58 -10.78
N LEU A 194 14.16 21.52 -11.35
CA LEU A 194 13.61 20.30 -11.96
C LEU A 194 14.49 19.72 -13.06
N PHE A 195 15.06 20.55 -13.93
CA PHE A 195 15.91 20.10 -15.04
C PHE A 195 17.23 19.44 -14.60
N SER A 196 17.62 19.58 -13.33
CA SER A 196 18.79 18.90 -12.77
C SER A 196 18.45 17.60 -12.02
N CYS A 197 17.19 17.17 -12.07
CA CYS A 197 16.75 15.91 -11.45
C CYS A 197 17.23 14.68 -12.22
N GLU A 198 17.38 14.77 -13.54
CA GLU A 198 17.92 13.70 -14.39
C GLU A 198 19.29 13.23 -13.90
N GLU A 199 20.22 14.15 -13.60
CA GLU A 199 21.53 13.83 -13.03
C GLU A 199 21.43 13.07 -11.70
N VAL A 200 20.41 13.39 -10.88
CA VAL A 200 20.16 12.67 -9.62
C VAL A 200 19.71 11.24 -9.91
N ILE A 201 18.74 11.06 -10.81
CA ILE A 201 18.21 9.75 -11.19
C ILE A 201 19.32 8.85 -11.73
N GLU A 202 20.13 9.34 -12.68
CA GLU A 202 21.25 8.61 -13.25
C GLU A 202 22.30 8.24 -12.19
N ARG A 203 22.65 9.17 -11.29
CA ARG A 203 23.62 8.95 -10.23
C ARG A 203 23.28 7.76 -9.34
N TYR A 204 22.01 7.61 -8.93
CA TYR A 204 21.60 6.53 -8.04
C TYR A 204 21.54 5.14 -8.72
N GLN A 205 21.59 5.08 -10.04
CA GLN A 205 21.69 3.82 -10.80
C GLN A 205 23.16 3.33 -10.92
N THR A 206 24.16 4.14 -10.51
CA THR A 206 25.58 3.82 -10.66
C THR A 206 26.12 2.84 -9.61
N LYS A 207 27.22 2.16 -9.95
CA LYS A 207 28.00 1.36 -8.98
C LYS A 207 28.55 2.21 -7.82
N SER A 208 28.83 3.49 -8.06
CA SER A 208 29.35 4.43 -7.06
C SER A 208 28.31 4.71 -5.98
N ALA A 209 27.05 4.96 -6.34
CA ALA A 209 25.95 5.14 -5.39
C ALA A 209 25.75 3.89 -4.51
N ARG A 210 25.81 2.70 -5.11
CA ARG A 210 25.72 1.42 -4.36
C ARG A 210 26.86 1.27 -3.36
N LYS A 211 28.10 1.63 -3.74
CA LYS A 211 29.24 1.63 -2.82
C LYS A 211 29.08 2.64 -1.69
N PHE A 212 28.56 3.83 -2.01
CA PHE A 212 28.30 4.88 -1.04
C PHE A 212 27.26 4.45 0.00
N VAL A 213 26.11 3.94 -0.44
CA VAL A 213 25.08 3.43 0.48
C VAL A 213 25.61 2.30 1.36
N ARG A 214 26.36 1.34 0.79
CA ARG A 214 27.02 0.28 1.59
C ARG A 214 27.97 0.84 2.64
N LYS A 215 28.72 1.90 2.32
CA LYS A 215 29.62 2.57 3.26
C LYS A 215 28.84 3.22 4.39
N LEU A 216 27.79 3.98 4.08
CA LEU A 216 26.91 4.59 5.09
C LEU A 216 26.38 3.55 6.08
N TRP A 217 25.89 2.40 5.58
CA TRP A 217 25.40 1.33 6.44
C TRP A 217 26.45 0.64 7.31
N LYS A 218 27.72 0.58 6.85
CA LYS A 218 28.83 0.05 7.65
C LYS A 218 29.29 1.04 8.72
N GLU A 219 29.20 2.32 8.43
CA GLU A 219 29.58 3.41 9.33
C GLU A 219 28.47 3.77 10.34
N GLU A 220 27.26 3.23 10.14
CA GLU A 220 26.16 3.41 11.07
C GLU A 220 26.48 2.81 12.43
N LYS A 221 26.55 3.67 13.47
CA LYS A 221 26.93 3.29 14.83
C LYS A 221 25.75 3.22 15.80
N LEU A 222 24.52 3.02 15.31
CA LEU A 222 23.38 2.89 16.19
C LEU A 222 23.58 1.68 17.11
N SER A 223 23.45 1.90 18.41
CA SER A 223 23.42 0.85 19.42
C SER A 223 22.21 -0.06 19.24
N VAL A 224 22.19 -1.19 19.92
CA VAL A 224 21.05 -2.09 19.96
C VAL A 224 19.83 -1.38 20.54
N GLN A 225 20.04 -0.58 21.57
CA GLN A 225 19.00 0.21 22.22
C GLN A 225 18.36 1.21 21.25
N GLU A 226 19.16 2.02 20.56
CA GLU A 226 18.66 3.01 19.61
C GLU A 226 17.88 2.37 18.45
N ARG A 227 18.31 1.20 17.95
CA ARG A 227 17.59 0.47 16.90
C ARG A 227 16.24 -0.04 17.38
N TRP A 228 16.17 -0.53 18.60
CA TRP A 228 14.94 -0.97 19.23
C TRP A 228 13.97 0.19 19.46
N GLU A 229 14.43 1.29 20.05
CA GLU A 229 13.62 2.49 20.28
C GLU A 229 13.03 3.04 18.99
N MET A 230 13.84 3.05 17.94
CA MET A 230 13.43 3.51 16.64
C MET A 230 12.39 2.60 15.98
N ALA A 231 12.61 1.29 16.01
CA ALA A 231 11.66 0.32 15.46
C ALA A 231 10.34 0.36 16.24
N HIS A 232 10.41 0.43 17.57
CA HIS A 232 9.23 0.55 18.42
C HIS A 232 8.48 1.86 18.18
N LYS A 233 9.20 2.99 18.07
CA LYS A 233 8.57 4.29 17.73
C LYS A 233 7.83 4.21 16.40
N MET A 234 8.47 3.68 15.34
CA MET A 234 7.84 3.52 14.03
C MET A 234 6.62 2.61 14.11
N PHE A 235 6.69 1.49 14.83
CA PHE A 235 5.54 0.60 15.00
C PHE A 235 4.38 1.30 15.70
N ARG A 236 4.65 2.12 16.71
CA ARG A 236 3.62 2.87 17.45
C ARG A 236 2.95 3.97 16.64
N GLU A 237 3.47 4.37 15.51
CA GLU A 237 2.80 5.28 14.58
C GLU A 237 1.44 4.73 14.11
N LEU A 238 1.27 3.39 14.09
CA LEU A 238 0.00 2.75 13.74
C LEU A 238 -1.14 3.09 14.71
N TYR A 239 -0.86 3.38 15.99
CA TYR A 239 -1.87 3.81 16.96
C TYR A 239 -2.33 5.26 16.79
N GLU A 240 -1.63 6.06 15.99
CA GLU A 240 -2.03 7.42 15.66
C GLU A 240 -3.08 7.50 14.53
N LEU A 241 -3.40 6.37 13.94
CA LEU A 241 -4.29 6.26 12.80
C LEU A 241 -5.75 6.04 13.24
N GLU A 242 -6.69 6.41 12.37
CA GLU A 242 -8.10 6.12 12.56
C GLU A 242 -8.34 4.61 12.52
N LEU A 243 -8.96 4.06 13.54
CA LEU A 243 -9.29 2.64 13.63
C LEU A 243 -10.52 2.31 12.77
N LEU A 244 -10.35 1.53 11.73
CA LEU A 244 -11.46 1.05 10.90
C LEU A 244 -12.10 -0.22 11.46
N ARG A 245 -11.30 -1.14 12.02
CA ARG A 245 -11.73 -2.42 12.57
C ARG A 245 -11.24 -2.61 14.03
N GLU A 246 -12.12 -3.03 14.91
CA GLU A 246 -11.81 -3.26 16.33
C GLU A 246 -10.76 -4.37 16.55
N ASP A 247 -10.76 -5.40 15.71
CA ASP A 247 -9.80 -6.51 15.78
C ASP A 247 -8.38 -6.10 15.33
N TRP A 248 -8.23 -4.95 14.68
CA TRP A 248 -6.93 -4.39 14.31
C TRP A 248 -6.13 -3.91 15.53
N ASP A 249 -6.80 -3.22 16.45
CA ASP A 249 -6.16 -2.74 17.67
C ASP A 249 -5.60 -3.90 18.51
N MET A 250 -6.39 -4.99 18.64
CA MET A 250 -5.93 -6.21 19.34
C MET A 250 -4.71 -6.83 18.65
N LEU A 251 -4.67 -6.87 17.31
CA LEU A 251 -3.51 -7.37 16.56
C LEU A 251 -2.26 -6.52 16.81
N LEU A 252 -2.42 -5.19 16.87
CA LEU A 252 -1.30 -4.28 17.16
C LEU A 252 -0.78 -4.48 18.56
N MET A 253 -1.67 -4.55 19.57
CA MET A 253 -1.28 -4.75 20.98
C MET A 253 -0.53 -6.07 21.17
N GLU A 254 -1.04 -7.17 20.60
CA GLU A 254 -0.38 -8.48 20.65
C GLU A 254 1.00 -8.43 19.96
N SER A 255 1.09 -7.78 18.81
CA SER A 255 2.34 -7.67 18.05
C SER A 255 3.37 -6.81 18.80
N GLU A 256 2.94 -5.71 19.42
CA GLU A 256 3.80 -4.85 20.25
C GLU A 256 4.33 -5.61 21.46
N GLU A 257 3.48 -6.34 22.16
CA GLU A 257 3.87 -7.18 23.31
C GLU A 257 4.94 -8.20 22.90
N LEU A 258 4.70 -8.97 21.86
CA LEU A 258 5.62 -10.01 21.37
C LEU A 258 6.98 -9.45 20.95
N LEU A 259 7.00 -8.28 20.31
CA LEU A 259 8.24 -7.75 19.72
C LEU A 259 9.03 -6.86 20.69
N TYR A 260 8.35 -6.08 21.52
CA TYR A 260 9.01 -4.95 22.19
C TYR A 260 8.99 -4.99 23.71
N SER A 261 8.17 -5.83 24.36
CA SER A 261 8.03 -5.86 25.82
C SER A 261 9.27 -6.35 26.58
N HIS A 262 10.11 -7.16 25.93
CA HIS A 262 11.28 -7.78 26.53
C HIS A 262 12.59 -7.00 26.31
N GLY A 263 12.51 -5.79 25.76
CA GLY A 263 13.63 -4.87 25.59
C GLY A 263 14.54 -5.16 24.37
N ALA A 264 15.58 -4.33 24.24
CA ALA A 264 16.38 -4.22 23.04
C ALA A 264 17.15 -5.50 22.66
N ASP A 265 17.71 -6.21 23.62
CA ASP A 265 18.48 -7.43 23.35
C ASP A 265 17.57 -8.58 22.90
N ALA A 266 16.38 -8.71 23.48
CA ALA A 266 15.38 -9.68 23.03
C ALA A 266 14.93 -9.38 21.60
N TYR A 267 14.57 -8.13 21.31
CA TYR A 267 14.20 -7.71 19.95
C TYR A 267 15.30 -7.98 18.92
N LYS A 268 16.56 -7.74 19.29
CA LYS A 268 17.72 -8.07 18.44
C LYS A 268 17.80 -9.57 18.16
N GLY A 269 17.63 -10.41 19.18
CA GLY A 269 17.59 -11.86 19.03
C GLY A 269 16.52 -12.30 18.05
N ILE A 270 15.27 -11.90 18.33
CA ILE A 270 14.10 -12.15 17.50
C ILE A 270 14.37 -11.73 16.03
N SER A 271 14.85 -10.51 15.83
CA SER A 271 15.11 -9.98 14.49
C SER A 271 16.20 -10.74 13.74
N SER A 272 17.19 -11.28 14.45
CA SER A 272 18.26 -12.10 13.88
C SER A 272 17.76 -13.48 13.47
N ASP A 273 16.94 -14.11 14.29
CA ASP A 273 16.36 -15.42 14.05
C ASP A 273 15.33 -15.37 12.92
N PHE A 274 14.42 -14.39 12.94
CA PHE A 274 13.49 -14.17 11.83
C PHE A 274 14.21 -13.91 10.51
N LYS A 275 15.29 -13.13 10.52
CA LYS A 275 16.08 -12.86 9.31
C LYS A 275 16.75 -14.10 8.77
N ARG A 276 17.20 -15.02 9.63
CA ARG A 276 17.77 -16.32 9.24
C ARG A 276 16.70 -17.16 8.58
N TRP A 277 15.57 -17.36 9.25
CA TRP A 277 14.42 -18.07 8.71
C TRP A 277 13.96 -17.47 7.37
N ALA A 278 13.81 -16.14 7.30
CA ALA A 278 13.41 -15.41 6.09
C ALA A 278 14.36 -15.63 4.90
N LYS A 279 15.62 -15.97 5.15
CA LYS A 279 16.61 -16.23 4.10
C LYS A 279 16.64 -17.70 3.66
N GLU A 280 16.43 -18.62 4.59
CA GLU A 280 16.68 -20.04 4.41
C GLU A 280 15.40 -20.83 4.07
N GLU A 281 14.26 -20.40 4.60
CA GLU A 281 13.02 -21.18 4.59
C GLU A 281 11.83 -20.46 3.93
N SER A 282 12.00 -19.20 3.49
CA SER A 282 10.86 -18.41 2.99
C SER A 282 11.17 -17.52 1.80
N ASN A 283 10.10 -16.93 1.23
CA ASN A 283 10.19 -15.92 0.17
C ASN A 283 9.97 -14.48 0.70
N ILE A 284 10.02 -14.25 2.01
CA ILE A 284 9.71 -12.96 2.66
C ILE A 284 10.49 -11.78 2.05
N GLN A 285 11.73 -11.99 1.62
CA GLN A 285 12.52 -10.93 0.98
C GLN A 285 11.95 -10.51 -0.38
N ILE A 286 11.42 -11.47 -1.15
CA ILE A 286 10.75 -11.21 -2.42
C ILE A 286 9.40 -10.55 -2.15
N GLN A 287 8.65 -11.04 -1.18
CA GLN A 287 7.35 -10.48 -0.79
C GLN A 287 7.47 -9.03 -0.31
N ALA A 288 8.49 -8.70 0.49
CA ALA A 288 8.78 -7.32 0.88
C ALA A 288 9.20 -6.44 -0.32
N GLU A 289 9.94 -6.98 -1.30
CA GLU A 289 10.23 -6.30 -2.57
C GLU A 289 8.93 -5.99 -3.34
N GLN A 290 8.05 -6.97 -3.48
CA GLN A 290 6.78 -6.81 -4.20
C GLN A 290 5.88 -5.75 -3.54
N LEU A 291 5.85 -5.68 -2.21
CA LEU A 291 5.14 -4.60 -1.49
C LEU A 291 5.73 -3.23 -1.76
N LEU A 292 7.07 -3.10 -1.73
CA LEU A 292 7.73 -1.83 -2.07
C LEU A 292 7.41 -1.39 -3.50
N VAL A 293 7.48 -2.32 -4.46
CA VAL A 293 7.13 -2.08 -5.86
C VAL A 293 5.67 -1.63 -5.99
N TYR A 294 4.75 -2.32 -5.30
CA TYR A 294 3.34 -1.97 -5.26
C TYR A 294 3.10 -0.56 -4.73
N PHE A 295 3.62 -0.22 -3.55
CA PHE A 295 3.41 1.10 -2.94
C PHE A 295 4.06 2.22 -3.74
N ILE A 296 5.28 2.01 -4.27
CA ILE A 296 5.95 3.01 -5.12
C ILE A 296 5.18 3.23 -6.41
N PHE A 297 4.76 2.19 -7.11
CA PHE A 297 4.00 2.37 -8.35
C PHE A 297 2.64 3.04 -8.11
N THR A 298 1.94 2.63 -7.06
CA THR A 298 0.58 3.13 -6.78
C THR A 298 0.56 4.58 -6.32
N TYR A 299 1.51 5.03 -5.49
CA TYR A 299 1.38 6.32 -4.80
C TYR A 299 2.42 7.37 -5.15
N PHE A 300 3.55 6.99 -5.74
CA PHE A 300 4.67 7.93 -5.90
C PHE A 300 4.36 9.11 -6.82
N CYS A 301 3.75 8.87 -7.98
CA CYS A 301 3.44 9.93 -8.94
C CYS A 301 2.36 10.91 -8.45
N GLY A 302 1.58 10.56 -7.42
CA GLY A 302 0.70 11.49 -6.72
C GLY A 302 1.43 12.69 -6.11
N ALA A 303 2.77 12.64 -5.97
CA ALA A 303 3.58 13.79 -5.59
C ALA A 303 3.48 14.96 -6.58
N VAL A 304 2.94 14.76 -7.78
CA VAL A 304 2.68 15.82 -8.75
C VAL A 304 1.69 16.86 -8.22
N TYR A 305 0.75 16.44 -7.37
CA TYR A 305 -0.28 17.33 -6.80
C TYR A 305 0.14 18.03 -5.51
N ASP A 306 1.08 17.46 -4.75
CA ASP A 306 1.43 17.97 -3.42
C ASP A 306 2.93 18.28 -3.22
N GLY A 307 3.78 17.93 -4.18
CA GLY A 307 5.23 18.15 -4.14
C GLY A 307 5.98 17.31 -3.10
N ARG A 308 5.34 16.29 -2.50
CA ARG A 308 5.90 15.51 -1.38
C ARG A 308 6.66 14.26 -1.84
N ILE A 309 7.63 14.45 -2.71
CA ILE A 309 8.39 13.37 -3.37
C ILE A 309 9.01 12.40 -2.35
N TYR A 310 9.72 12.95 -1.36
CA TYR A 310 10.40 12.12 -0.35
C TYR A 310 9.43 11.42 0.59
N ALA A 311 8.34 12.09 0.99
CA ALA A 311 7.34 11.53 1.87
C ALA A 311 6.63 10.31 1.25
N LYS A 312 6.34 10.31 -0.06
CA LYS A 312 5.75 9.17 -0.77
C LYS A 312 6.64 7.93 -0.70
N VAL A 313 7.96 8.09 -0.89
CA VAL A 313 8.90 6.96 -0.80
C VAL A 313 9.07 6.51 0.65
N GLN A 314 9.14 7.44 1.61
CA GLN A 314 9.16 7.08 3.03
C GLN A 314 7.91 6.30 3.42
N MET A 315 6.72 6.69 2.94
CA MET A 315 5.48 5.97 3.21
C MET A 315 5.52 4.54 2.66
N ALA A 316 6.02 4.32 1.46
CA ALA A 316 6.19 2.97 0.91
C ALA A 316 7.11 2.10 1.77
N VAL A 317 8.23 2.68 2.23
CA VAL A 317 9.21 1.98 3.06
C VAL A 317 8.66 1.67 4.45
N ILE A 318 7.98 2.63 5.09
CA ILE A 318 7.41 2.44 6.43
C ILE A 318 6.23 1.46 6.40
N SER A 319 5.39 1.49 5.37
CA SER A 319 4.30 0.52 5.20
C SER A 319 4.84 -0.91 5.06
N THR A 320 5.89 -1.08 4.27
CA THR A 320 6.56 -2.39 4.15
C THR A 320 7.22 -2.82 5.46
N PHE A 321 7.82 -1.88 6.21
CA PHE A 321 8.36 -2.14 7.55
C PHE A 321 7.28 -2.58 8.53
N HIS A 322 6.13 -1.91 8.59
CA HIS A 322 5.02 -2.29 9.48
C HIS A 322 4.53 -3.71 9.18
N ILE A 323 4.31 -4.04 7.91
CA ILE A 323 3.90 -5.39 7.49
C ILE A 323 4.97 -6.41 7.90
N TYR A 324 6.27 -6.09 7.73
CA TYR A 324 7.37 -6.95 8.11
C TYR A 324 7.45 -7.19 9.63
N GLU A 325 7.15 -6.19 10.45
CA GLU A 325 7.04 -6.33 11.91
C GLU A 325 5.83 -7.19 12.31
N LEU A 326 4.69 -7.04 11.65
CA LEU A 326 3.52 -7.90 11.86
C LEU A 326 3.81 -9.36 11.47
N TRP A 327 4.50 -9.61 10.37
CA TRP A 327 4.96 -10.94 10.01
C TRP A 327 5.89 -11.54 11.06
N LYS A 328 6.83 -10.76 11.58
CA LYS A 328 7.76 -11.16 12.62
C LYS A 328 7.03 -11.51 13.93
N ALA A 329 6.05 -10.70 14.33
CA ALA A 329 5.24 -10.95 15.51
C ALA A 329 4.43 -12.25 15.38
N ARG A 330 3.79 -12.47 14.23
CA ARG A 330 3.05 -13.70 13.95
C ARG A 330 3.96 -14.93 13.93
N TRP A 331 5.16 -14.82 13.35
CA TRP A 331 6.18 -15.86 13.34
C TRP A 331 6.59 -16.26 14.75
N ILE A 332 6.78 -15.31 15.68
CA ILE A 332 7.06 -15.63 17.10
C ILE A 332 5.86 -16.33 17.73
N LYS A 333 4.66 -15.79 17.53
CA LYS A 333 3.42 -16.36 18.07
C LYS A 333 3.26 -17.84 17.69
N ASN A 334 3.70 -18.19 16.51
CA ASN A 334 3.62 -19.55 15.96
C ASN A 334 4.94 -20.34 16.14
N GLU A 335 5.74 -20.01 17.15
CA GLU A 335 6.96 -20.77 17.51
C GLU A 335 7.97 -20.93 16.36
N GLY A 336 8.05 -19.94 15.46
CA GLY A 336 9.02 -19.91 14.36
C GLY A 336 8.48 -20.31 12.99
N GLU A 337 7.16 -20.37 12.85
CA GLU A 337 6.50 -20.66 11.59
C GLU A 337 5.61 -19.50 11.13
N LEU A 338 5.46 -19.33 9.82
CA LEU A 338 4.55 -18.38 9.21
C LEU A 338 4.02 -18.94 7.90
N THR A 339 2.73 -19.19 7.83
CA THR A 339 2.10 -19.77 6.65
C THR A 339 1.88 -18.74 5.54
N PRO A 340 1.76 -19.18 4.27
CA PRO A 340 1.41 -18.29 3.17
C PRO A 340 0.11 -17.53 3.39
N GLU A 341 -0.89 -18.16 3.99
CA GLU A 341 -2.20 -17.57 4.30
C GLU A 341 -2.05 -16.44 5.34
N GLU A 342 -1.23 -16.62 6.36
CA GLU A 342 -0.97 -15.59 7.37
C GLU A 342 -0.17 -14.42 6.81
N ILE A 343 0.76 -14.68 5.88
CA ILE A 343 1.47 -13.62 5.14
C ILE A 343 0.47 -12.75 4.39
N VAL A 344 -0.46 -13.37 3.66
CA VAL A 344 -1.52 -12.69 2.90
C VAL A 344 -2.47 -11.95 3.83
N GLU A 345 -2.91 -12.59 4.94
CA GLU A 345 -3.79 -11.99 5.93
C GLU A 345 -3.23 -10.67 6.46
N LEU A 346 -1.99 -10.66 6.91
CA LEU A 346 -1.37 -9.47 7.49
C LEU A 346 -1.19 -8.34 6.46
N VAL A 347 -0.94 -8.67 5.20
CA VAL A 347 -0.85 -7.70 4.11
C VAL A 347 -2.21 -7.02 3.86
N TYR A 348 -3.28 -7.79 3.63
CA TYR A 348 -4.56 -7.17 3.31
C TYR A 348 -5.18 -6.47 4.52
N ARG A 349 -4.96 -6.95 5.75
CA ARG A 349 -5.43 -6.27 6.97
C ARG A 349 -4.75 -4.92 7.16
N TYR A 350 -3.43 -4.86 7.03
CA TYR A 350 -2.69 -3.60 7.07
C TYR A 350 -3.19 -2.62 5.99
N SER A 351 -3.24 -3.09 4.75
CA SER A 351 -3.67 -2.28 3.62
C SER A 351 -5.09 -1.75 3.76
N ARG A 352 -6.02 -2.52 4.35
CA ARG A 352 -7.37 -2.04 4.65
C ARG A 352 -7.38 -0.89 5.63
N GLU A 353 -6.64 -0.98 6.71
CA GLU A 353 -6.59 0.10 7.71
C GLU A 353 -5.99 1.38 7.12
N ILE A 354 -5.06 1.28 6.17
CA ILE A 354 -4.40 2.44 5.56
C ILE A 354 -5.15 2.94 4.32
N GLU A 355 -5.38 2.08 3.34
CA GLU A 355 -5.85 2.47 2.00
C GLU A 355 -7.37 2.71 1.93
N HIS A 356 -8.17 2.24 2.90
CA HIS A 356 -9.61 2.52 2.97
C HIS A 356 -9.96 3.77 3.76
N SER A 357 -8.97 4.55 4.19
CA SER A 357 -9.12 5.82 4.88
C SER A 357 -8.20 6.89 4.29
N ASP A 358 -8.78 7.86 3.60
CA ASP A 358 -8.04 9.03 3.12
C ASP A 358 -7.32 9.76 4.27
N LYS A 359 -7.94 9.76 5.47
CA LYS A 359 -7.33 10.35 6.67
C LYS A 359 -6.08 9.59 7.12
N ASN A 360 -6.08 8.26 7.02
CA ASN A 360 -4.91 7.46 7.38
C ASN A 360 -3.78 7.66 6.38
N LEU A 361 -4.08 7.67 5.08
CA LEU A 361 -3.10 7.99 4.04
C LEU A 361 -2.48 9.38 4.26
N GLU A 362 -3.32 10.41 4.46
CA GLU A 362 -2.85 11.78 4.73
C GLU A 362 -2.05 11.87 6.05
N ARG A 363 -2.48 11.14 7.09
CA ARG A 363 -1.77 11.11 8.38
C ARG A 363 -0.40 10.47 8.25
N MET A 364 -0.30 9.34 7.56
CA MET A 364 0.97 8.67 7.26
C MET A 364 1.93 9.60 6.51
N GLU A 365 1.48 10.29 5.48
CA GLU A 365 2.30 11.27 4.76
C GLU A 365 2.76 12.42 5.66
N LYS A 366 1.88 12.96 6.51
CA LYS A 366 2.23 14.02 7.46
C LYS A 366 3.28 13.57 8.49
N MET A 367 3.20 12.33 8.94
CA MET A 367 4.22 11.76 9.82
C MET A 367 5.58 11.68 9.12
N MET A 368 5.60 11.28 7.84
CA MET A 368 6.83 11.23 7.04
C MET A 368 7.46 12.62 6.80
N LEU A 369 6.70 13.69 6.87
CA LEU A 369 7.24 15.05 6.82
C LEU A 369 7.94 15.47 8.12
N ARG A 370 7.51 14.94 9.28
CA ARG A 370 8.03 15.29 10.62
C ARG A 370 9.20 14.42 11.05
N ASP A 371 9.07 13.12 10.86
CA ASP A 371 10.00 12.11 11.32
C ASP A 371 10.82 11.58 10.14
N ARG A 372 11.98 12.18 9.90
CA ARG A 372 12.91 11.65 8.90
C ARG A 372 13.40 10.27 9.34
N LEU A 373 13.34 9.29 8.45
CA LEU A 373 13.93 7.98 8.69
C LEU A 373 15.42 8.14 9.05
N PRO A 374 15.88 7.53 10.16
CA PRO A 374 17.11 7.92 10.84
C PRO A 374 18.41 7.71 10.06
N TRP A 375 18.42 6.86 9.04
CA TRP A 375 19.60 6.62 8.20
C TRP A 375 20.00 7.80 7.31
N TYR A 376 19.26 8.90 7.31
CA TYR A 376 19.54 10.12 6.56
C TYR A 376 19.87 11.34 7.43
N ARG A 377 20.08 11.16 8.73
CA ARG A 377 20.45 12.24 9.67
C ARG A 377 21.93 12.62 9.58
N ARG A 378 22.45 12.88 8.38
CA ARG A 378 23.75 13.53 8.24
C ARG A 378 23.76 14.60 7.15
#